data_e95ee0a58b91ce20a9661b9b18d28753
#
_entry.id   e95ee0a58b91ce20a9661b9b18d28753
#
_cell.length_a   1.000
_cell.length_b   1.000
_cell.length_c   1.000
_cell.angle_alpha   90.00
_cell.angle_beta   90.00
_cell.angle_gamma   90.00
#
_symmetry.space_group_name_H-M   'P 1'
#
loop_
_entity.id
_entity.type
_entity.pdbx_description
1 polymer ?
#
loop_
_entity_poly.entity_id
_entity_poly.type
_entity_poly.pdbx_seq_one_letter_code
_entity_poly.pdbx_strand_id
1 'polypeptide(L)'
;FSGFNVPYISDFGHAVAGLLSVMWWGILFGIVAVGVMSYIPREYFNALLGRGDSFGGLLRAAGAGLLLDLCSHGILMVGAKLYERGASLAQVMTFLIASPWNSLTLTFILIGLIGFKWTFTFIIGSAVIAVLTGYIYLQLTKRGVFPVNPNQQDTAADFDIKADFKARMKAFKFTRALPLNIVKDGWNEGKMVIRWLFFGTVLAALIRAYVPTDIMVDYFGPSLLGLVLTLAATTIIEVCSEGSTPIGADLVTRAGAPGNGFTFLMAGVATDYTEILVIKEFTKKWAIALSLPLITVPQVLLLGWIMNQVAAGGG
;
A
#
# COMPACT_ATOMS: atom_id res chain seq x y z
N PHE A 1 17.55 -16.75 -22.45
CA PHE A 1 16.64 -17.88 -22.10
C PHE A 1 15.66 -18.25 -23.25
N SER A 2 16.03 -17.96 -24.50
CA SER A 2 15.22 -18.20 -25.71
C SER A 2 15.34 -19.63 -26.30
N GLY A 3 15.80 -20.59 -25.54
CA GLY A 3 16.14 -21.94 -26.04
C GLY A 3 15.25 -23.10 -25.57
N PHE A 4 14.33 -22.88 -24.61
CA PHE A 4 13.40 -23.92 -24.17
C PHE A 4 11.97 -23.49 -24.50
N ASN A 5 11.48 -23.94 -25.66
CA ASN A 5 10.10 -23.76 -26.13
C ASN A 5 9.14 -24.71 -25.38
N VAL A 6 9.09 -24.62 -24.06
CA VAL A 6 7.97 -25.19 -23.29
C VAL A 6 7.05 -23.98 -23.00
N PRO A 7 5.85 -23.90 -23.63
CA PRO A 7 5.02 -22.68 -23.61
C PRO A 7 4.82 -22.10 -22.19
N TYR A 8 4.51 -22.93 -21.24
CA TYR A 8 4.25 -22.52 -19.84
C TYR A 8 5.48 -21.98 -19.09
N ILE A 9 6.69 -22.49 -19.38
CA ILE A 9 7.91 -21.97 -18.75
C ILE A 9 8.31 -20.62 -19.34
N SER A 10 8.08 -20.44 -20.64
CA SER A 10 8.26 -19.14 -21.32
C SER A 10 7.33 -18.08 -20.75
N ASP A 11 6.04 -18.39 -20.63
CA ASP A 11 5.03 -17.45 -20.11
C ASP A 11 5.28 -17.08 -18.66
N PHE A 12 5.66 -18.02 -17.83
CA PHE A 12 6.10 -17.77 -16.46
C PHE A 12 7.33 -16.86 -16.42
N GLY A 13 8.35 -17.15 -17.23
CA GLY A 13 9.57 -16.33 -17.33
C GLY A 13 9.27 -14.90 -17.78
N HIS A 14 8.40 -14.72 -18.78
CA HIS A 14 7.94 -13.41 -19.22
C HIS A 14 7.14 -12.67 -18.14
N ALA A 15 6.26 -13.37 -17.40
CA ALA A 15 5.49 -12.79 -16.32
C ALA A 15 6.42 -12.30 -15.18
N VAL A 16 7.40 -13.11 -14.76
CA VAL A 16 8.40 -12.70 -13.74
C VAL A 16 9.20 -11.50 -14.22
N ALA A 17 9.74 -11.55 -15.44
CA ALA A 17 10.54 -10.45 -15.99
C ALA A 17 9.70 -9.18 -16.14
N GLY A 18 8.45 -9.29 -16.59
CA GLY A 18 7.51 -8.18 -16.68
C GLY A 18 7.26 -7.53 -15.32
N LEU A 19 6.92 -8.32 -14.30
CA LEU A 19 6.70 -7.81 -12.94
C LEU A 19 7.96 -7.13 -12.39
N LEU A 20 9.12 -7.76 -12.48
CA LEU A 20 10.37 -7.19 -11.99
C LEU A 20 10.75 -5.90 -12.74
N SER A 21 10.50 -5.84 -14.06
CA SER A 21 10.81 -4.66 -14.88
C SER A 21 9.95 -3.43 -14.50
N VAL A 22 8.77 -3.65 -13.93
CA VAL A 22 7.90 -2.57 -13.45
C VAL A 22 8.24 -2.19 -12.00
N MET A 23 8.62 -3.17 -11.18
CA MET A 23 8.79 -2.98 -9.72
C MET A 23 10.17 -2.48 -9.31
N TRP A 24 11.23 -2.73 -10.10
CA TRP A 24 12.63 -2.49 -9.69
C TRP A 24 12.88 -1.03 -9.22
N TRP A 25 12.30 -0.05 -9.92
CA TRP A 25 12.49 1.35 -9.58
C TRP A 25 11.82 1.72 -8.24
N GLY A 26 10.62 1.16 -7.97
CA GLY A 26 9.91 1.34 -6.71
C GLY A 26 10.66 0.70 -5.54
N ILE A 27 11.27 -0.48 -5.75
CA ILE A 27 12.13 -1.13 -4.76
C ILE A 27 13.37 -0.26 -4.48
N LEU A 28 14.02 0.22 -5.54
CA LEU A 28 15.21 1.08 -5.41
C LEU A 28 14.88 2.37 -4.66
N PHE A 29 13.77 3.02 -5.04
CA PHE A 29 13.31 4.24 -4.37
C PHE A 29 12.94 3.96 -2.91
N GLY A 30 12.25 2.84 -2.63
CA GLY A 30 11.93 2.40 -1.27
C GLY A 30 13.16 2.19 -0.40
N ILE A 31 14.20 1.53 -0.94
CA ILE A 31 15.48 1.34 -0.23
C ILE A 31 16.13 2.69 0.10
N VAL A 32 16.18 3.60 -0.87
CA VAL A 32 16.76 4.94 -0.65
C VAL A 32 15.93 5.73 0.35
N ALA A 33 14.59 5.70 0.24
CA ALA A 33 13.69 6.40 1.16
C ALA A 33 13.87 5.91 2.60
N VAL A 34 13.88 4.59 2.82
CA VAL A 34 14.11 3.99 4.15
C VAL A 34 15.50 4.34 4.67
N GLY A 35 16.52 4.28 3.82
CA GLY A 35 17.88 4.66 4.17
C GLY A 35 17.98 6.14 4.59
N VAL A 36 17.34 7.05 3.86
CA VAL A 36 17.26 8.48 4.24
C VAL A 36 16.50 8.65 5.56
N MET A 37 15.37 7.94 5.73
CA MET A 37 14.58 7.99 6.95
C MET A 37 15.38 7.55 8.19
N SER A 38 16.38 6.69 8.03
CA SER A 38 17.26 6.27 9.14
C SER A 38 18.09 7.43 9.70
N TYR A 39 18.38 8.45 8.89
CA TYR A 39 19.11 9.66 9.31
C TYR A 39 18.19 10.76 9.85
N ILE A 40 16.87 10.65 9.66
CA ILE A 40 15.91 11.63 10.15
C ILE A 40 15.55 11.28 11.60
N PRO A 41 15.69 12.24 12.56
CA PRO A 41 15.32 12.02 13.95
C PRO A 41 13.84 11.65 14.13
N ARG A 42 13.55 10.86 15.16
CA ARG A 42 12.17 10.39 15.46
C ARG A 42 11.21 11.56 15.71
N GLU A 43 11.71 12.63 16.29
CA GLU A 43 10.95 13.83 16.63
C GLU A 43 10.32 14.49 15.41
N TYR A 44 10.99 14.43 14.24
CA TYR A 44 10.44 14.98 13.00
C TYR A 44 9.22 14.18 12.50
N PHE A 45 9.27 12.86 12.62
CA PHE A 45 8.12 12.03 12.24
C PHE A 45 6.91 12.30 13.14
N ASN A 46 7.14 12.38 14.45
CA ASN A 46 6.09 12.70 15.40
C ASN A 46 5.51 14.09 15.18
N ALA A 47 6.37 15.07 14.89
CA ALA A 47 5.94 16.43 14.63
C ALA A 47 5.21 16.59 13.28
N LEU A 48 5.62 15.86 12.23
CA LEU A 48 4.97 15.87 10.91
C LEU A 48 3.61 15.16 10.95
N LEU A 49 3.57 13.95 11.52
CA LEU A 49 2.35 13.17 11.67
C LEU A 49 1.43 13.75 12.77
N GLY A 50 2.01 14.57 13.66
CA GLY A 50 1.29 15.14 14.79
C GLY A 50 0.94 14.08 15.84
N ARG A 51 0.03 14.44 16.74
CA ARG A 51 -0.38 13.55 17.84
C ARG A 51 -1.00 12.29 17.31
N GLY A 52 -0.48 11.14 17.72
CA GLY A 52 -0.93 9.83 17.32
C GLY A 52 -2.33 9.45 17.83
N ASP A 53 -2.83 10.17 18.83
CA ASP A 53 -4.13 10.00 19.47
C ASP A 53 -5.22 10.91 18.90
N SER A 54 -4.92 11.70 17.84
CA SER A 54 -5.81 12.70 17.27
C SER A 54 -6.30 12.34 15.86
N PHE A 55 -7.51 12.79 15.54
CA PHE A 55 -8.06 12.68 14.19
C PHE A 55 -7.23 13.46 13.15
N GLY A 56 -6.70 14.62 13.55
CA GLY A 56 -5.79 15.40 12.70
C GLY A 56 -4.50 14.64 12.34
N GLY A 57 -4.00 13.80 13.25
CA GLY A 57 -2.87 12.91 12.97
C GLY A 57 -3.19 11.85 11.92
N LEU A 58 -4.44 11.33 11.88
CA LEU A 58 -4.89 10.41 10.84
C LEU A 58 -4.98 11.10 9.47
N LEU A 59 -5.52 12.30 9.40
CA LEU A 59 -5.59 13.06 8.15
C LEU A 59 -4.20 13.37 7.59
N ARG A 60 -3.23 13.71 8.46
CA ARG A 60 -1.84 13.90 8.04
C ARG A 60 -1.20 12.60 7.54
N ALA A 61 -1.48 11.49 8.21
CA ALA A 61 -1.01 10.18 7.78
C ALA A 61 -1.62 9.76 6.42
N ALA A 62 -2.93 9.98 6.22
CA ALA A 62 -3.60 9.76 4.94
C ALA A 62 -3.01 10.63 3.83
N GLY A 63 -2.83 11.94 4.09
CA GLY A 63 -2.20 12.86 3.15
C GLY A 63 -0.77 12.46 2.80
N ALA A 64 0.02 12.04 3.79
CA ALA A 64 1.37 11.53 3.54
C ALA A 64 1.36 10.26 2.67
N GLY A 65 0.43 9.32 2.92
CA GLY A 65 0.26 8.13 2.11
C GLY A 65 -0.12 8.45 0.65
N LEU A 66 -1.04 9.38 0.44
CA LEU A 66 -1.48 9.80 -0.90
C LEU A 66 -0.41 10.53 -1.70
N LEU A 67 0.50 11.27 -1.03
CA LEU A 67 1.52 12.07 -1.68
C LEU A 67 2.81 11.30 -1.99
N LEU A 68 3.05 10.17 -1.31
CA LEU A 68 4.24 9.36 -1.56
C LEU A 68 4.04 8.48 -2.78
N ASP A 69 4.81 8.75 -3.84
CA ASP A 69 4.84 7.98 -5.08
C ASP A 69 5.69 6.71 -4.87
N LEU A 70 5.13 5.75 -4.14
CA LEU A 70 5.78 4.47 -3.83
C LEU A 70 4.86 3.32 -4.21
N CYS A 71 5.45 2.23 -4.71
CA CYS A 71 4.73 0.97 -4.86
C CYS A 71 4.24 0.46 -3.48
N SER A 72 3.21 -0.40 -3.47
CA SER A 72 2.61 -0.95 -2.23
C SER A 72 3.67 -1.50 -1.26
N HIS A 73 4.68 -2.18 -1.76
CA HIS A 73 5.77 -2.70 -0.94
C HIS A 73 6.73 -1.63 -0.41
N GLY A 74 6.97 -0.57 -1.20
CA GLY A 74 7.74 0.59 -0.74
C GLY A 74 7.03 1.33 0.40
N ILE A 75 5.72 1.52 0.28
CA ILE A 75 4.87 2.08 1.34
C ILE A 75 4.91 1.23 2.61
N LEU A 76 4.90 -0.09 2.47
CA LEU A 76 4.97 -1.02 3.59
C LEU A 76 6.29 -0.89 4.36
N MET A 77 7.41 -0.77 3.64
CA MET A 77 8.73 -0.50 4.25
C MET A 77 8.73 0.84 5.03
N VAL A 78 8.19 1.88 4.42
CA VAL A 78 8.07 3.20 5.06
C VAL A 78 7.13 3.13 6.28
N GLY A 79 5.99 2.44 6.17
CA GLY A 79 5.04 2.23 7.26
C GLY A 79 5.67 1.50 8.46
N ALA A 80 6.41 0.43 8.20
CA ALA A 80 7.17 -0.28 9.23
C ALA A 80 8.16 0.65 9.93
N LYS A 81 8.87 1.47 9.15
CA LYS A 81 9.83 2.44 9.70
C LYS A 81 9.15 3.55 10.50
N LEU A 82 8.01 4.05 10.06
CA LEU A 82 7.20 5.02 10.80
C LEU A 82 6.80 4.44 12.17
N TYR A 83 6.37 3.17 12.21
CA TYR A 83 6.05 2.49 13.47
C TYR A 83 7.26 2.40 14.39
N GLU A 84 8.40 1.96 13.88
CA GLU A 84 9.66 1.91 14.64
C GLU A 84 10.08 3.30 15.15
N ARG A 85 9.75 4.35 14.40
CA ARG A 85 10.06 5.75 14.75
C ARG A 85 9.04 6.40 15.69
N GLY A 86 7.99 5.67 16.09
CA GLY A 86 7.06 6.12 17.12
C GLY A 86 5.71 6.61 16.60
N ALA A 87 5.41 6.47 15.31
CA ALA A 87 4.06 6.71 14.82
C ALA A 87 3.06 5.76 15.49
N SER A 88 1.85 6.23 15.81
CA SER A 88 0.83 5.38 16.39
C SER A 88 0.39 4.29 15.41
N LEU A 89 -0.12 3.17 15.95
CA LEU A 89 -0.66 2.09 15.13
C LEU A 89 -1.74 2.62 14.16
N ALA A 90 -2.61 3.50 14.65
CA ALA A 90 -3.68 4.10 13.84
C ALA A 90 -3.12 4.93 12.67
N GLN A 91 -2.08 5.73 12.90
CA GLN A 91 -1.43 6.51 11.84
C GLN A 91 -0.78 5.62 10.79
N VAL A 92 -0.09 4.56 11.22
CA VAL A 92 0.58 3.62 10.30
C VAL A 92 -0.46 2.89 9.43
N MET A 93 -1.54 2.38 10.02
CA MET A 93 -2.60 1.71 9.26
C MET A 93 -3.31 2.67 8.29
N THR A 94 -3.58 3.92 8.72
CA THR A 94 -4.11 4.95 7.82
C THR A 94 -3.17 5.20 6.64
N PHE A 95 -1.89 5.34 6.91
CA PHE A 95 -0.86 5.59 5.90
C PHE A 95 -0.78 4.46 4.88
N LEU A 96 -0.77 3.20 5.33
CA LEU A 96 -0.71 2.02 4.46
C LEU A 96 -1.95 1.93 3.54
N ILE A 97 -3.15 2.12 4.09
CA ILE A 97 -4.40 2.00 3.34
C ILE A 97 -4.66 3.21 2.43
N ALA A 98 -4.08 4.38 2.71
CA ALA A 98 -4.27 5.57 1.88
C ALA A 98 -3.54 5.48 0.53
N SER A 99 -2.50 4.67 0.41
CA SER A 99 -1.57 4.67 -0.72
C SER A 99 -1.46 3.36 -1.52
N PRO A 100 -2.48 2.54 -1.66
CA PRO A 100 -2.29 1.21 -2.25
C PRO A 100 -1.92 1.25 -3.75
N TRP A 101 -2.27 2.30 -4.49
CA TRP A 101 -2.10 2.43 -5.95
C TRP A 101 -2.01 3.90 -6.41
N ASN A 102 -1.71 4.82 -5.51
CA ASN A 102 -1.72 6.26 -5.75
C ASN A 102 -0.33 6.81 -6.12
N SER A 103 0.37 6.19 -7.07
CA SER A 103 1.48 6.89 -7.70
C SER A 103 0.98 7.89 -8.74
N LEU A 104 1.71 8.97 -8.96
CA LEU A 104 1.39 9.93 -10.02
C LEU A 104 1.30 9.22 -11.37
N THR A 105 2.24 8.33 -11.65
CA THR A 105 2.27 7.53 -12.87
C THR A 105 1.02 6.68 -13.02
N LEU A 106 0.63 5.95 -11.97
CA LEU A 106 -0.57 5.10 -11.99
C LEU A 106 -1.85 5.93 -12.07
N THR A 107 -1.90 7.10 -11.44
CA THR A 107 -3.03 8.01 -11.56
C THR A 107 -3.25 8.44 -13.01
N PHE A 108 -2.19 8.82 -13.72
CA PHE A 108 -2.29 9.16 -15.16
C PHE A 108 -2.68 7.95 -16.02
N ILE A 109 -2.14 6.77 -15.74
CA ILE A 109 -2.51 5.53 -16.43
C ILE A 109 -4.00 5.22 -16.19
N LEU A 110 -4.47 5.31 -14.96
CA LEU A 110 -5.89 5.09 -14.62
C LEU A 110 -6.80 6.11 -15.29
N ILE A 111 -6.44 7.40 -15.32
CA ILE A 111 -7.21 8.42 -16.06
C ILE A 111 -7.35 8.03 -17.53
N GLY A 112 -6.27 7.54 -18.15
CA GLY A 112 -6.28 7.06 -19.52
C GLY A 112 -7.14 5.81 -19.75
N LEU A 113 -7.20 4.90 -18.77
CA LEU A 113 -7.89 3.61 -18.88
C LEU A 113 -9.38 3.70 -18.50
N ILE A 114 -9.71 4.35 -17.37
CA ILE A 114 -11.07 4.37 -16.82
C ILE A 114 -11.70 5.76 -16.75
N GLY A 115 -10.97 6.77 -17.22
CA GLY A 115 -11.38 8.16 -17.23
C GLY A 115 -11.25 8.86 -15.86
N PHE A 116 -11.37 10.19 -15.93
CA PHE A 116 -11.18 11.08 -14.78
C PHE A 116 -12.18 10.81 -13.64
N LYS A 117 -13.46 10.58 -13.99
CA LYS A 117 -14.55 10.36 -13.01
C LYS A 117 -14.24 9.19 -12.08
N TRP A 118 -13.96 8.02 -12.65
CA TRP A 118 -13.72 6.82 -11.84
C TRP A 118 -12.38 6.87 -11.12
N THR A 119 -11.33 7.41 -11.74
CA THR A 119 -10.02 7.57 -11.08
C THR A 119 -10.14 8.41 -9.82
N PHE A 120 -10.78 9.60 -9.91
CA PHE A 120 -10.98 10.45 -8.73
C PHE A 120 -11.90 9.82 -7.68
N THR A 121 -12.96 9.12 -8.12
CA THR A 121 -13.83 8.38 -7.21
C THR A 121 -13.04 7.32 -6.43
N PHE A 122 -12.12 6.64 -7.07
CA PHE A 122 -11.25 5.65 -6.44
C PHE A 122 -10.29 6.29 -5.43
N ILE A 123 -9.63 7.39 -5.80
CA ILE A 123 -8.72 8.12 -4.90
C ILE A 123 -9.47 8.61 -3.65
N ILE A 124 -10.63 9.23 -3.81
CA ILE A 124 -11.43 9.69 -2.68
C ILE A 124 -11.91 8.51 -1.84
N GLY A 125 -12.37 7.44 -2.49
CA GLY A 125 -12.80 6.21 -1.83
C GLY A 125 -11.70 5.59 -0.98
N SER A 126 -10.47 5.49 -1.51
CA SER A 126 -9.33 4.98 -0.76
C SER A 126 -8.97 5.85 0.44
N ALA A 127 -8.99 7.18 0.26
CA ALA A 127 -8.74 8.13 1.35
C ALA A 127 -9.78 8.00 2.47
N VAL A 128 -11.06 7.87 2.12
CA VAL A 128 -12.16 7.66 3.10
C VAL A 128 -11.95 6.36 3.87
N ILE A 129 -11.70 5.24 3.17
CA ILE A 129 -11.44 3.95 3.82
C ILE A 129 -10.22 4.02 4.73
N ALA A 130 -9.14 4.67 4.28
CA ALA A 130 -7.93 4.83 5.07
C ALA A 130 -8.19 5.56 6.39
N VAL A 131 -8.89 6.70 6.33
CA VAL A 131 -9.23 7.49 7.53
C VAL A 131 -10.19 6.74 8.45
N LEU A 132 -11.20 6.06 7.89
CA LEU A 132 -12.15 5.25 8.67
C LEU A 132 -11.42 4.07 9.35
N THR A 133 -10.59 3.34 8.61
CA THR A 133 -9.75 2.26 9.15
C THR A 133 -8.87 2.79 10.28
N GLY A 134 -8.15 3.88 10.05
CA GLY A 134 -7.32 4.51 11.07
C GLY A 134 -8.11 4.95 12.29
N TYR A 135 -9.31 5.50 12.10
CA TYR A 135 -10.20 5.88 13.21
C TYR A 135 -10.62 4.66 14.05
N ILE A 136 -10.95 3.53 13.39
CA ILE A 136 -11.27 2.28 14.09
C ILE A 136 -10.06 1.83 14.91
N TYR A 137 -8.85 1.81 14.33
CA TYR A 137 -7.62 1.46 15.06
C TYR A 137 -7.37 2.41 16.24
N LEU A 138 -7.61 3.70 16.06
CA LEU A 138 -7.48 4.69 17.13
C LEU A 138 -8.42 4.37 18.29
N GLN A 139 -9.70 4.05 18.01
CA GLN A 139 -10.68 3.71 19.04
C GLN A 139 -10.35 2.38 19.72
N LEU A 140 -9.91 1.38 18.98
CA LEU A 140 -9.51 0.08 19.52
C LEU A 140 -8.28 0.22 20.44
N THR A 141 -7.32 1.07 20.07
CA THR A 141 -6.16 1.36 20.91
C THR A 141 -6.56 2.12 22.17
N LYS A 142 -7.44 3.14 22.06
CA LYS A 142 -7.97 3.88 23.22
C LYS A 142 -8.76 2.98 24.20
N ARG A 143 -9.43 1.96 23.69
CA ARG A 143 -10.16 0.97 24.49
C ARG A 143 -9.27 -0.15 25.06
N GLY A 144 -7.96 -0.12 24.79
CA GLY A 144 -7.01 -1.13 25.26
C GLY A 144 -7.07 -2.49 24.53
N VAL A 145 -7.83 -2.60 23.43
CA VAL A 145 -7.87 -3.82 22.59
C VAL A 145 -6.53 -4.04 21.88
N PHE A 146 -5.97 -2.95 21.34
CA PHE A 146 -4.62 -2.99 20.79
C PHE A 146 -3.65 -2.21 21.69
N PRO A 147 -2.40 -2.67 21.79
CA PRO A 147 -1.39 -1.96 22.56
C PRO A 147 -1.04 -0.63 21.90
N VAL A 148 -0.67 0.33 22.70
CA VAL A 148 0.03 1.52 22.23
C VAL A 148 1.39 1.10 21.68
N ASN A 149 1.86 1.80 20.63
CA ASN A 149 3.18 1.53 20.09
C ASN A 149 4.25 1.75 21.17
N PRO A 150 5.07 0.72 21.51
CA PRO A 150 6.08 0.85 22.56
C PRO A 150 7.16 1.89 22.24
N ASN A 151 7.30 2.24 20.95
CA ASN A 151 8.25 3.26 20.51
C ASN A 151 7.65 4.68 20.50
N GLN A 152 6.34 4.81 20.80
CA GLN A 152 5.68 6.10 20.84
C GLN A 152 6.22 6.89 22.04
N GLN A 153 6.84 8.01 21.77
CA GLN A 153 7.27 8.97 22.77
C GLN A 153 6.30 10.15 22.70
N ASP A 154 5.89 10.63 23.85
CA ASP A 154 5.23 11.94 23.95
C ASP A 154 6.22 13.00 23.47
N THR A 155 6.00 13.48 22.26
CA THR A 155 6.80 14.62 21.76
C THR A 155 6.52 15.78 22.66
N ALA A 156 7.55 16.32 23.29
CA ALA A 156 7.44 17.55 24.05
C ALA A 156 6.71 18.59 23.16
N ALA A 157 5.66 19.21 23.70
CA ALA A 157 4.79 20.13 22.95
C ALA A 157 5.53 21.34 22.34
N ASP A 158 6.80 21.50 22.67
CA ASP A 158 7.67 22.62 22.31
C ASP A 158 8.78 22.28 21.29
N PHE A 159 8.70 21.15 20.56
CA PHE A 159 9.75 20.85 19.58
C PHE A 159 9.60 21.74 18.33
N ASP A 160 10.47 22.76 18.23
CA ASP A 160 10.54 23.63 17.04
C ASP A 160 11.33 22.94 15.91
N ILE A 161 10.57 22.30 15.00
CA ILE A 161 11.11 21.64 13.81
C ILE A 161 11.99 22.58 13.00
N LYS A 162 11.60 23.86 12.85
CA LYS A 162 12.31 24.81 11.99
C LYS A 162 13.66 25.18 12.59
N ALA A 163 13.71 25.40 13.90
CA ALA A 163 14.95 25.73 14.59
C ALA A 163 15.93 24.55 14.57
N ASP A 164 15.46 23.35 14.89
CA ASP A 164 16.30 22.14 14.89
C ASP A 164 16.77 21.78 13.47
N PHE A 165 15.87 21.85 12.46
CA PHE A 165 16.23 21.63 11.05
C PHE A 165 17.34 22.57 10.60
N LYS A 166 17.22 23.87 10.90
CA LYS A 166 18.24 24.86 10.55
C LYS A 166 19.57 24.60 11.25
N ALA A 167 19.54 24.17 12.51
CA ALA A 167 20.73 23.81 13.26
C ALA A 167 21.44 22.58 12.66
N ARG A 168 20.67 21.54 12.35
CA ARG A 168 21.19 20.29 11.73
C ARG A 168 21.70 20.50 10.32
N MET A 169 20.99 21.31 9.50
CA MET A 169 21.45 21.65 8.14
C MET A 169 22.80 22.39 8.18
N LYS A 170 23.04 23.26 9.18
CA LYS A 170 24.34 23.92 9.37
C LYS A 170 25.42 22.96 9.84
N ALA A 171 25.07 21.96 10.64
CA ALA A 171 25.99 20.94 11.15
C ALA A 171 26.20 19.78 10.17
N PHE A 172 25.36 19.66 9.12
CA PHE A 172 25.43 18.56 8.16
C PHE A 172 26.67 18.65 7.30
N LYS A 173 27.55 17.66 7.46
CA LYS A 173 28.73 17.50 6.61
C LYS A 173 28.45 16.42 5.57
N PHE A 174 28.40 16.84 4.31
CA PHE A 174 28.27 15.88 3.20
C PHE A 174 29.57 15.08 3.10
N THR A 175 29.51 13.81 3.46
CA THR A 175 30.64 12.88 3.34
C THR A 175 30.45 12.04 2.08
N ARG A 176 31.51 11.77 1.32
CA ARG A 176 31.44 10.93 0.10
C ARG A 176 30.85 9.54 0.35
N ALA A 177 30.95 9.04 1.59
CA ALA A 177 30.37 7.76 1.98
C ALA A 177 28.85 7.80 2.25
N LEU A 178 28.27 9.00 2.38
CA LEU A 178 26.84 9.14 2.77
C LEU A 178 25.87 8.43 1.81
N PRO A 179 25.94 8.58 0.47
CA PRO A 179 25.03 7.88 -0.43
C PRO A 179 25.12 6.36 -0.31
N LEU A 180 26.34 5.83 -0.17
CA LEU A 180 26.58 4.40 -0.01
C LEU A 180 26.00 3.88 1.32
N ASN A 181 26.16 4.64 2.40
CA ASN A 181 25.61 4.29 3.70
C ASN A 181 24.06 4.32 3.67
N ILE A 182 23.44 5.32 3.04
CA ILE A 182 21.99 5.38 2.85
C ILE A 182 21.47 4.11 2.17
N VAL A 183 22.08 3.71 1.05
CA VAL A 183 21.68 2.50 0.33
C VAL A 183 21.91 1.23 1.18
N LYS A 184 23.04 1.16 1.87
CA LYS A 184 23.35 0.03 2.75
C LYS A 184 22.38 -0.10 3.93
N ASP A 185 22.06 1.00 4.58
CA ASP A 185 21.12 1.04 5.71
C ASP A 185 19.70 0.73 5.23
N GLY A 186 19.26 1.33 4.11
CA GLY A 186 17.98 1.02 3.49
C GLY A 186 17.87 -0.44 3.06
N TRP A 187 18.91 -1.04 2.49
CA TRP A 187 18.96 -2.46 2.16
C TRP A 187 18.85 -3.35 3.40
N ASN A 188 19.62 -3.04 4.45
CA ASN A 188 19.60 -3.83 5.69
C ASN A 188 18.24 -3.79 6.39
N GLU A 189 17.58 -2.63 6.39
CA GLU A 189 16.25 -2.47 6.99
C GLU A 189 15.15 -3.02 6.08
N GLY A 190 15.28 -2.89 4.74
CA GLY A 190 14.28 -3.32 3.77
C GLY A 190 14.35 -4.80 3.36
N LYS A 191 15.45 -5.51 3.66
CA LYS A 191 15.67 -6.89 3.16
C LYS A 191 14.56 -7.89 3.53
N MET A 192 13.87 -7.68 4.64
CA MET A 192 12.74 -8.52 5.04
C MET A 192 11.57 -8.37 4.04
N VAL A 193 11.19 -7.12 3.75
CA VAL A 193 10.11 -6.82 2.79
C VAL A 193 10.49 -7.31 1.40
N ILE A 194 11.74 -7.12 0.98
CA ILE A 194 12.24 -7.55 -0.33
C ILE A 194 12.13 -9.08 -0.49
N ARG A 195 12.40 -9.87 0.55
CA ARG A 195 12.24 -11.34 0.48
C ARG A 195 10.79 -11.74 0.20
N TRP A 196 9.85 -11.15 0.92
CA TRP A 196 8.42 -11.41 0.73
C TRP A 196 7.92 -10.92 -0.62
N LEU A 197 8.44 -9.79 -1.09
CA LEU A 197 8.18 -9.28 -2.41
C LEU A 197 8.58 -10.27 -3.51
N PHE A 198 9.78 -10.85 -3.43
CA PHE A 198 10.21 -11.87 -4.40
C PHE A 198 9.33 -13.11 -4.35
N PHE A 199 8.94 -13.56 -3.18
CA PHE A 199 8.02 -14.68 -3.03
C PHE A 199 6.66 -14.39 -3.68
N GLY A 200 6.06 -13.22 -3.41
CA GLY A 200 4.82 -12.77 -4.02
C GLY A 200 4.91 -12.64 -5.55
N THR A 201 6.03 -12.10 -6.04
CA THR A 201 6.27 -12.01 -7.50
C THR A 201 6.26 -13.36 -8.20
N VAL A 202 6.91 -14.37 -7.60
CA VAL A 202 6.92 -15.74 -8.15
C VAL A 202 5.49 -16.31 -8.17
N LEU A 203 4.75 -16.16 -7.08
CA LEU A 203 3.37 -16.65 -6.99
C LEU A 203 2.46 -15.94 -8.00
N ALA A 204 2.53 -14.62 -8.10
CA ALA A 204 1.76 -13.84 -9.07
C ALA A 204 2.09 -14.25 -10.52
N ALA A 205 3.36 -14.52 -10.83
CA ALA A 205 3.79 -14.95 -12.15
C ALA A 205 3.24 -16.35 -12.49
N LEU A 206 3.18 -17.26 -11.52
CA LEU A 206 2.56 -18.59 -11.71
C LEU A 206 1.07 -18.43 -12.03
N ILE A 207 0.35 -17.60 -11.28
CA ILE A 207 -1.09 -17.40 -11.53
C ILE A 207 -1.32 -16.78 -12.90
N ARG A 208 -0.54 -15.77 -13.30
CA ARG A 208 -0.65 -15.16 -14.63
C ARG A 208 -0.37 -16.15 -15.78
N ALA A 209 0.54 -17.08 -15.58
CA ALA A 209 0.87 -18.08 -16.61
C ALA A 209 -0.23 -19.15 -16.78
N TYR A 210 -1.03 -19.41 -15.73
CA TYR A 210 -1.99 -20.52 -15.73
C TYR A 210 -3.45 -20.11 -15.71
N VAL A 211 -3.79 -18.85 -15.34
CA VAL A 211 -5.20 -18.39 -15.26
C VAL A 211 -5.52 -17.47 -16.45
N PRO A 212 -6.42 -17.91 -17.38
CA PRO A 212 -6.86 -17.10 -18.50
C PRO A 212 -7.60 -15.82 -18.03
N THR A 213 -7.27 -14.68 -18.63
CA THR A 213 -7.91 -13.38 -18.32
C THR A 213 -9.40 -13.37 -18.65
N ASP A 214 -9.83 -14.12 -19.67
CA ASP A 214 -11.24 -14.16 -20.14
C ASP A 214 -12.17 -14.73 -19.06
N ILE A 215 -11.72 -15.74 -18.32
CA ILE A 215 -12.50 -16.32 -17.21
C ILE A 215 -12.74 -15.26 -16.11
N MET A 216 -11.80 -14.36 -15.92
CA MET A 216 -11.95 -13.32 -14.91
C MET A 216 -13.07 -12.33 -15.26
N VAL A 217 -13.23 -11.98 -16.53
CA VAL A 217 -14.24 -11.01 -16.99
C VAL A 217 -15.66 -11.57 -16.89
N ASP A 218 -15.85 -12.85 -17.27
CA ASP A 218 -17.16 -13.51 -17.28
C ASP A 218 -17.77 -13.68 -15.88
N TYR A 219 -16.94 -13.89 -14.87
CA TYR A 219 -17.41 -14.15 -13.50
C TYR A 219 -17.45 -12.89 -12.60
N PHE A 220 -16.90 -11.76 -13.05
CA PHE A 220 -16.70 -10.57 -12.23
C PHE A 220 -17.56 -9.36 -12.61
N GLY A 221 -18.82 -9.61 -13.01
CA GLY A 221 -19.79 -8.55 -13.28
C GLY A 221 -20.23 -7.76 -12.01
N PRO A 222 -21.06 -6.69 -12.16
CA PRO A 222 -21.41 -5.77 -11.08
C PRO A 222 -22.41 -6.32 -10.05
N SER A 223 -22.44 -7.63 -9.87
CA SER A 223 -23.29 -8.34 -8.89
C SER A 223 -22.56 -8.48 -7.53
N LEU A 224 -23.33 -8.77 -6.47
CA LEU A 224 -22.73 -9.06 -5.17
C LEU A 224 -21.82 -10.29 -5.23
N LEU A 225 -22.21 -11.32 -5.99
CA LEU A 225 -21.40 -12.51 -6.21
C LEU A 225 -20.11 -12.14 -6.95
N GLY A 226 -20.20 -11.34 -8.02
CA GLY A 226 -19.02 -10.86 -8.75
C GLY A 226 -18.08 -10.06 -7.86
N LEU A 227 -18.61 -9.26 -6.95
CA LEU A 227 -17.81 -8.49 -6.00
C LEU A 227 -17.06 -9.41 -5.00
N VAL A 228 -17.72 -10.44 -4.47
CA VAL A 228 -17.09 -11.44 -3.58
C VAL A 228 -16.06 -12.28 -4.33
N LEU A 229 -16.36 -12.68 -5.57
CA LEU A 229 -15.40 -13.37 -6.41
C LEU A 229 -14.19 -12.49 -6.75
N THR A 230 -14.40 -11.20 -6.98
CA THR A 230 -13.31 -10.23 -7.17
C THR A 230 -12.42 -10.14 -5.92
N LEU A 231 -13.03 -10.09 -4.74
CA LEU A 231 -12.26 -10.13 -3.48
C LEU A 231 -11.43 -11.41 -3.37
N ALA A 232 -12.03 -12.56 -3.62
CA ALA A 232 -11.31 -13.84 -3.58
C ALA A 232 -10.16 -13.89 -4.60
N ALA A 233 -10.42 -13.43 -5.82
CA ALA A 233 -9.41 -13.39 -6.88
C ALA A 233 -8.25 -12.48 -6.53
N THR A 234 -8.51 -11.25 -6.07
CA THR A 234 -7.44 -10.30 -5.74
C THR A 234 -6.59 -10.79 -4.56
N THR A 235 -7.23 -11.44 -3.56
CA THR A 235 -6.52 -12.04 -2.43
C THR A 235 -5.58 -13.18 -2.85
N ILE A 236 -5.96 -13.96 -3.87
CA ILE A 236 -5.15 -15.08 -4.37
C ILE A 236 -4.06 -14.60 -5.34
N ILE A 237 -4.43 -13.66 -6.21
CA ILE A 237 -3.56 -13.22 -7.32
C ILE A 237 -2.40 -12.36 -6.83
N GLU A 238 -2.60 -11.58 -5.77
CA GLU A 238 -1.56 -10.75 -5.13
C GLU A 238 -0.60 -10.07 -6.11
N VAL A 239 -1.13 -9.22 -6.97
CA VAL A 239 -0.33 -8.49 -7.95
C VAL A 239 -0.01 -7.11 -7.43
N CYS A 240 1.23 -6.65 -7.65
CA CYS A 240 1.60 -5.26 -7.34
C CYS A 240 0.66 -4.26 -8.03
N SER A 241 0.58 -3.05 -7.52
CA SER A 241 -0.34 -2.00 -7.98
C SER A 241 -0.26 -1.77 -9.48
N GLU A 242 0.93 -1.81 -10.06
CA GLU A 242 1.14 -1.66 -11.50
C GLU A 242 0.55 -2.82 -12.29
N GLY A 243 0.69 -4.03 -11.77
CA GLY A 243 0.12 -5.23 -12.38
C GLY A 243 -1.39 -5.37 -12.20
N SER A 244 -1.93 -4.86 -11.09
CA SER A 244 -3.36 -4.88 -10.80
C SER A 244 -4.14 -3.85 -11.62
N THR A 245 -3.50 -2.74 -11.99
CA THR A 245 -4.12 -1.60 -12.67
C THR A 245 -4.81 -1.98 -13.99
N PRO A 246 -4.20 -2.73 -14.93
CA PRO A 246 -4.88 -3.15 -16.16
C PRO A 246 -6.08 -4.06 -15.89
N ILE A 247 -5.96 -4.98 -14.92
CA ILE A 247 -7.04 -5.91 -14.57
C ILE A 247 -8.21 -5.15 -13.93
N GLY A 248 -7.90 -4.24 -12.98
CA GLY A 248 -8.90 -3.37 -12.38
C GLY A 248 -9.59 -2.48 -13.42
N ALA A 249 -8.87 -1.95 -14.40
CA ALA A 249 -9.43 -1.18 -15.50
C ALA A 249 -10.33 -2.02 -16.42
N ASP A 250 -9.99 -3.27 -16.70
CA ASP A 250 -10.84 -4.18 -17.47
C ASP A 250 -12.15 -4.50 -16.75
N LEU A 251 -12.14 -4.64 -15.44
CA LEU A 251 -13.37 -4.78 -14.63
C LEU A 251 -14.27 -3.55 -14.74
N VAL A 252 -13.70 -2.34 -14.80
CA VAL A 252 -14.46 -1.09 -14.98
C VAL A 252 -15.02 -0.98 -16.38
N THR A 253 -14.19 -1.21 -17.40
CA THR A 253 -14.51 -0.88 -18.81
C THR A 253 -15.22 -2.00 -19.56
N ARG A 254 -14.80 -3.25 -19.34
CA ARG A 254 -15.34 -4.43 -20.04
C ARG A 254 -16.46 -5.09 -19.26
N ALA A 255 -16.28 -5.32 -17.96
CA ALA A 255 -17.33 -5.90 -17.13
C ALA A 255 -18.39 -4.90 -16.68
N GLY A 256 -18.20 -3.58 -16.91
CA GLY A 256 -19.12 -2.54 -16.48
C GLY A 256 -19.28 -2.47 -14.95
N ALA A 257 -18.27 -2.92 -14.21
CA ALA A 257 -18.30 -3.11 -12.77
C ALA A 257 -17.25 -2.24 -12.05
N PRO A 258 -17.45 -0.91 -11.95
CA PRO A 258 -16.45 -0.03 -11.33
C PRO A 258 -16.18 -0.35 -9.86
N GLY A 259 -17.20 -0.82 -9.13
CA GLY A 259 -17.01 -1.28 -7.76
C GLY A 259 -16.13 -2.52 -7.66
N ASN A 260 -16.16 -3.42 -8.66
CA ASN A 260 -15.26 -4.56 -8.70
C ASN A 260 -13.84 -4.12 -9.02
N GLY A 261 -13.65 -3.18 -9.97
CA GLY A 261 -12.34 -2.59 -10.24
C GLY A 261 -11.75 -1.93 -8.99
N PHE A 262 -12.54 -1.15 -8.26
CA PHE A 262 -12.14 -0.56 -6.98
C PHE A 262 -11.80 -1.62 -5.94
N THR A 263 -12.65 -2.65 -5.78
CA THR A 263 -12.43 -3.75 -4.83
C THR A 263 -11.15 -4.52 -5.18
N PHE A 264 -10.91 -4.79 -6.47
CA PHE A 264 -9.70 -5.46 -6.92
C PHE A 264 -8.44 -4.71 -6.51
N LEU A 265 -8.42 -3.39 -6.70
CA LEU A 265 -7.27 -2.54 -6.38
C LEU A 265 -7.09 -2.35 -4.86
N MET A 266 -8.19 -2.15 -4.12
CA MET A 266 -8.12 -1.84 -2.68
C MET A 266 -8.00 -3.08 -1.78
N ALA A 267 -8.74 -4.15 -2.11
CA ALA A 267 -8.71 -5.35 -1.29
C ALA A 267 -7.39 -6.11 -1.45
N GLY A 268 -6.76 -6.04 -2.63
CA GLY A 268 -5.45 -6.62 -2.86
C GLY A 268 -4.45 -6.22 -1.79
N VAL A 269 -4.36 -4.92 -1.52
CA VAL A 269 -3.45 -4.38 -0.49
C VAL A 269 -3.87 -4.78 0.94
N ALA A 270 -5.18 -4.81 1.21
CA ALA A 270 -5.67 -5.11 2.57
C ALA A 270 -5.59 -6.60 2.92
N THR A 271 -5.57 -7.49 1.92
CA THR A 271 -5.60 -8.96 2.10
C THR A 271 -4.29 -9.63 1.72
N ASP A 272 -3.33 -8.89 1.18
CA ASP A 272 -2.01 -9.37 0.81
C ASP A 272 -1.31 -10.02 2.01
N TYR A 273 -0.90 -11.28 1.84
CA TYR A 273 -0.18 -12.00 2.88
C TYR A 273 1.17 -11.38 3.20
N THR A 274 1.82 -10.72 2.23
CA THR A 274 3.07 -9.98 2.42
C THR A 274 2.86 -8.85 3.42
N GLU A 275 1.78 -8.07 3.27
CA GLU A 275 1.45 -6.99 4.19
C GLU A 275 1.11 -7.51 5.58
N ILE A 276 0.29 -8.57 5.66
CA ILE A 276 -0.06 -9.22 6.92
C ILE A 276 1.21 -9.69 7.65
N LEU A 277 2.14 -10.34 6.94
CA LEU A 277 3.37 -10.84 7.54
C LEU A 277 4.32 -9.73 7.98
N VAL A 278 4.44 -8.66 7.19
CA VAL A 278 5.28 -7.51 7.56
C VAL A 278 4.66 -6.75 8.75
N ILE A 279 3.34 -6.55 8.77
CA ILE A 279 2.65 -5.95 9.92
C ILE A 279 2.87 -6.80 11.17
N LYS A 280 2.75 -8.12 11.08
CA LYS A 280 3.05 -9.04 12.19
C LYS A 280 4.52 -8.90 12.63
N GLU A 281 5.43 -8.72 11.69
CA GLU A 281 6.86 -8.64 12.00
C GLU A 281 7.22 -7.38 12.78
N PHE A 282 6.73 -6.20 12.41
CA PHE A 282 7.04 -4.97 13.13
C PHE A 282 6.16 -4.75 14.39
N THR A 283 4.91 -5.27 14.41
CA THR A 283 4.04 -5.18 15.59
C THR A 283 4.25 -6.33 16.57
N LYS A 284 4.86 -7.43 16.14
CA LYS A 284 5.02 -8.71 16.87
C LYS A 284 3.70 -9.35 17.28
N LYS A 285 2.56 -8.96 16.69
CA LYS A 285 1.22 -9.45 17.07
C LYS A 285 0.38 -9.86 15.86
N TRP A 286 -0.01 -11.14 15.82
CA TRP A 286 -0.92 -11.66 14.79
C TRP A 286 -2.30 -10.99 14.81
N ALA A 287 -2.81 -10.67 15.99
CA ALA A 287 -4.11 -10.02 16.13
C ALA A 287 -4.16 -8.67 15.40
N ILE A 288 -3.06 -7.90 15.41
CA ILE A 288 -2.95 -6.64 14.68
C ILE A 288 -2.87 -6.88 13.17
N ALA A 289 -2.03 -7.83 12.75
CA ALA A 289 -1.86 -8.14 11.33
C ALA A 289 -3.16 -8.62 10.68
N LEU A 290 -3.85 -9.57 11.33
CA LEU A 290 -5.11 -10.12 10.81
C LEU A 290 -6.29 -9.15 10.98
N SER A 291 -6.22 -8.16 11.85
CA SER A 291 -7.28 -7.16 11.98
C SER A 291 -7.34 -6.21 10.79
N LEU A 292 -6.26 -6.04 10.02
CA LEU A 292 -6.26 -5.16 8.83
C LEU A 292 -7.31 -5.61 7.81
N PRO A 293 -7.28 -6.83 7.27
CA PRO A 293 -8.32 -7.29 6.36
C PRO A 293 -9.71 -7.31 7.01
N LEU A 294 -9.82 -7.71 8.28
CA LEU A 294 -11.11 -7.76 8.99
C LEU A 294 -11.79 -6.39 9.11
N ILE A 295 -11.01 -5.33 9.26
CA ILE A 295 -11.52 -3.96 9.37
C ILE A 295 -11.74 -3.35 8.00
N THR A 296 -10.82 -3.56 7.05
CA THR A 296 -10.80 -2.84 5.77
C THR A 296 -11.71 -3.49 4.72
N VAL A 297 -11.72 -4.83 4.62
CA VAL A 297 -12.49 -5.54 3.59
C VAL A 297 -14.00 -5.23 3.62
N PRO A 298 -14.69 -5.20 4.78
CA PRO A 298 -16.10 -4.82 4.82
C PRO A 298 -16.35 -3.40 4.26
N GLN A 299 -15.45 -2.46 4.51
CA GLN A 299 -15.54 -1.09 4.00
C GLN A 299 -15.34 -1.05 2.48
N VAL A 300 -14.37 -1.82 1.97
CA VAL A 300 -14.09 -1.93 0.53
C VAL A 300 -15.27 -2.55 -0.20
N LEU A 301 -15.83 -3.64 0.32
CA LEU A 301 -17.00 -4.29 -0.28
C LEU A 301 -18.24 -3.39 -0.28
N LEU A 302 -18.49 -2.69 0.82
CA LEU A 302 -19.61 -1.75 0.92
C LEU A 302 -19.46 -0.62 -0.10
N LEU A 303 -18.30 0.00 -0.18
CA LEU A 303 -18.06 1.10 -1.12
C LEU A 303 -18.06 0.60 -2.57
N GLY A 304 -17.47 -0.57 -2.85
CA GLY A 304 -17.52 -1.21 -4.15
C GLY A 304 -18.96 -1.51 -4.60
N TRP A 305 -19.77 -2.04 -3.69
CA TRP A 305 -21.20 -2.26 -3.97
C TRP A 305 -21.93 -0.95 -4.30
N ILE A 306 -21.72 0.11 -3.51
CA ILE A 306 -22.30 1.44 -3.77
C ILE A 306 -21.87 1.95 -5.15
N MET A 307 -20.60 1.84 -5.50
CA MET A 307 -20.09 2.28 -6.81
C MET A 307 -20.77 1.53 -7.97
N ASN A 308 -21.01 0.23 -7.83
CA ASN A 308 -21.74 -0.57 -8.82
C ASN A 308 -23.21 -0.10 -8.95
N GLN A 309 -23.90 0.20 -7.84
CA GLN A 309 -25.28 0.70 -7.87
C GLN A 309 -25.36 2.09 -8.54
N VAL A 310 -24.41 2.97 -8.24
CA VAL A 310 -24.33 4.30 -8.87
C VAL A 310 -24.07 4.19 -10.38
N ALA A 311 -23.23 3.25 -10.79
CA ALA A 311 -22.99 3.00 -12.21
C ALA A 311 -24.23 2.46 -12.92
N ALA A 312 -24.97 1.53 -12.31
CA ALA A 312 -26.20 0.95 -12.86
C ALA A 312 -27.36 1.96 -12.93
N GLY A 313 -27.45 2.92 -11.99
CA GLY A 313 -28.51 3.93 -11.95
C GLY A 313 -28.22 5.20 -12.75
N GLY A 314 -27.01 5.35 -13.30
CA GLY A 314 -26.58 6.56 -14.04
C GLY A 314 -26.45 6.35 -15.56
N GLY A 315 -26.96 5.21 -16.11
CA GLY A 315 -26.97 4.88 -17.53
C GLY A 315 -28.28 5.28 -18.22
#